data_9a5d1ee97859bf63ece5af0f02a49988
#
_entry.id   9a5d1ee97859bf63ece5af0f02a49988
#
_cell.length_a   1.000
_cell.length_b   1.000
_cell.length_c   1.000
_cell.angle_alpha   90.00
_cell.angle_beta   90.00
_cell.angle_gamma   90.00
#
_symmetry.space_group_name_H-M   'P 1'
#
loop_
_entity.id
_entity.type
_entity.pdbx_description
1 polymer ?
#
loop_
_entity_poly.entity_id
_entity_poly.type
_entity_poly.pdbx_seq_one_letter_code
_entity_poly.pdbx_strand_id
1 'polypeptide(L)'
;MHREPQHCGACSCQAATLSLLQVSRGSLVLDPYVGTGSILIAAAARGAHTMGCDIDVRVLKQGRRCPKTGKQVDIYSNYEQYGLQYPVGLVRMDVHTHPFREGLGEVFDVILGDPPYGVRAGGRKLVAKCHPIRFPGSHIPSTEPYSLTECLADLLELAAASLLTGGRLVFFMPASPETYREDQLPLHPMLAMVSNVEQPLQSRYSRRLVTMVKVKPYDPVLAAHLRSRARTL
;
A
#
# COMPACT_ATOMS: atom_id res chain seq x y z
N MET A 1 -29.52 -20.42 9.47
CA MET A 1 -28.53 -21.17 8.66
C MET A 1 -27.41 -20.22 8.32
N HIS A 2 -26.39 -20.17 9.18
CA HIS A 2 -25.19 -19.40 8.94
C HIS A 2 -24.34 -20.15 7.89
N ARG A 3 -24.22 -19.57 6.68
CA ARG A 3 -23.24 -20.05 5.70
C ARG A 3 -21.85 -19.63 6.18
N GLU A 4 -21.01 -20.59 6.48
CA GLU A 4 -19.60 -20.35 6.70
C GLU A 4 -18.98 -19.65 5.47
N PRO A 5 -18.15 -18.61 5.66
CA PRO A 5 -17.47 -17.96 4.55
C PRO A 5 -16.50 -18.98 3.92
N GLN A 6 -16.66 -19.23 2.64
CA GLN A 6 -15.70 -20.03 1.87
C GLN A 6 -14.35 -19.30 1.91
N HIS A 7 -13.41 -19.83 2.69
CA HIS A 7 -12.05 -19.34 2.79
C HIS A 7 -11.35 -19.42 1.43
N CYS A 8 -11.23 -18.29 0.77
CA CYS A 8 -10.29 -18.11 -0.33
C CYS A 8 -8.87 -18.23 0.25
N GLY A 9 -7.98 -19.03 -0.40
CA GLY A 9 -6.60 -19.23 0.06
C GLY A 9 -5.77 -17.94 0.23
N ALA A 10 -6.23 -16.81 -0.31
CA ALA A 10 -5.69 -15.48 -0.05
C ALA A 10 -5.91 -15.02 1.39
N CYS A 11 -6.99 -15.47 2.05
CA CYS A 11 -7.37 -15.01 3.39
C CYS A 11 -6.43 -15.52 4.49
N SER A 12 -5.86 -16.71 4.34
CA SER A 12 -4.94 -17.28 5.34
C SER A 12 -3.59 -16.55 5.38
N CYS A 13 -3.10 -16.11 4.22
CA CYS A 13 -1.87 -15.33 4.12
C CYS A 13 -2.05 -13.93 4.68
N GLN A 14 -3.21 -13.30 4.45
CA GLN A 14 -3.56 -12.00 5.01
C GLN A 14 -3.69 -12.03 6.53
N ALA A 15 -4.26 -13.09 7.10
CA ALA A 15 -4.37 -13.26 8.55
C ALA A 15 -3.00 -13.41 9.23
N ALA A 16 -2.07 -14.16 8.63
CA ALA A 16 -0.70 -14.29 9.12
C ALA A 16 0.05 -12.95 9.04
N THR A 17 -0.10 -12.23 7.93
CA THR A 17 0.43 -10.88 7.76
C THR A 17 -0.07 -9.95 8.86
N LEU A 18 -1.37 -9.94 9.13
CA LEU A 18 -1.98 -9.07 10.16
C LEU A 18 -1.57 -9.42 11.59
N SER A 19 -1.21 -10.67 11.88
CA SER A 19 -0.70 -11.05 13.20
C SER A 19 0.67 -10.44 13.48
N LEU A 20 1.49 -10.26 12.44
CA LEU A 20 2.79 -9.58 12.52
C LEU A 20 2.65 -8.05 12.63
N LEU A 21 1.47 -7.51 12.29
CA LEU A 21 1.24 -6.07 12.13
C LEU A 21 0.87 -5.34 13.41
N GLN A 22 0.55 -6.05 14.48
CA GLN A 22 0.03 -5.45 15.72
C GLN A 22 -1.17 -4.50 15.49
N VAL A 23 -1.93 -4.71 14.39
CA VAL A 23 -3.18 -3.99 14.16
C VAL A 23 -4.14 -4.33 15.28
N SER A 24 -4.59 -3.33 16.00
CA SER A 24 -5.51 -3.45 17.12
C SER A 24 -6.75 -2.59 16.88
N ARG A 25 -7.74 -2.78 17.75
CA ARG A 25 -8.95 -1.97 17.74
C ARG A 25 -8.60 -0.49 17.93
N GLY A 26 -9.09 0.35 17.03
CA GLY A 26 -8.83 1.78 17.02
C GLY A 26 -7.56 2.22 16.29
N SER A 27 -6.69 1.30 15.85
CA SER A 27 -5.53 1.66 15.01
C SER A 27 -5.99 2.34 13.72
N LEU A 28 -5.27 3.36 13.29
CA LEU A 28 -5.46 3.99 11.97
C LEU A 28 -4.49 3.38 10.96
N VAL A 29 -5.07 2.72 9.94
CA VAL A 29 -4.34 1.94 8.93
C VAL A 29 -4.49 2.57 7.56
N LEU A 30 -3.37 2.79 6.87
CA LEU A 30 -3.31 3.25 5.48
C LEU A 30 -2.87 2.12 4.55
N ASP A 31 -3.58 1.95 3.44
CA ASP A 31 -3.11 1.17 2.27
C ASP A 31 -2.95 2.12 1.08
N PRO A 32 -1.70 2.46 0.69
CA PRO A 32 -1.45 3.37 -0.43
C PRO A 32 -1.62 2.74 -1.81
N TYR A 33 -1.88 1.42 -1.88
CA TYR A 33 -2.09 0.64 -3.10
C TYR A 33 -3.32 -0.26 -2.96
N VAL A 34 -4.44 0.31 -2.53
CA VAL A 34 -5.59 -0.42 -2.00
C VAL A 34 -6.18 -1.47 -2.94
N GLY A 35 -6.11 -1.26 -4.24
CA GLY A 35 -6.66 -2.19 -5.21
C GLY A 35 -8.11 -2.58 -4.88
N THR A 36 -8.38 -3.85 -4.65
CA THR A 36 -9.71 -4.36 -4.28
C THR A 36 -10.07 -4.22 -2.79
N GLY A 37 -9.18 -3.66 -1.98
CA GLY A 37 -9.39 -3.45 -0.54
C GLY A 37 -9.19 -4.67 0.34
N SER A 38 -8.65 -5.76 -0.18
CA SER A 38 -8.52 -7.03 0.55
C SER A 38 -7.71 -6.90 1.84
N ILE A 39 -6.63 -6.12 1.83
CA ILE A 39 -5.78 -5.91 3.00
C ILE A 39 -6.51 -5.07 4.04
N LEU A 40 -7.20 -4.01 3.59
CA LEU A 40 -7.96 -3.14 4.49
C LEU A 40 -9.13 -3.86 5.17
N ILE A 41 -9.83 -4.76 4.45
CA ILE A 41 -10.90 -5.59 5.03
C ILE A 41 -10.36 -6.42 6.19
N ALA A 42 -9.19 -7.02 6.01
CA ALA A 42 -8.56 -7.81 7.06
C ALA A 42 -8.16 -6.95 8.28
N ALA A 43 -7.72 -5.71 8.07
CA ALA A 43 -7.44 -4.76 9.15
C ALA A 43 -8.74 -4.30 9.85
N ALA A 44 -9.78 -3.97 9.09
CA ALA A 44 -11.08 -3.59 9.62
C ALA A 44 -11.73 -4.70 10.45
N ALA A 45 -11.57 -5.97 10.06
CA ALA A 45 -12.03 -7.11 10.84
C ALA A 45 -11.38 -7.22 12.24
N ARG A 46 -10.26 -6.55 12.47
CA ARG A 46 -9.62 -6.40 13.80
C ARG A 46 -10.05 -5.14 14.54
N GLY A 47 -10.99 -4.38 13.98
CA GLY A 47 -11.49 -3.16 14.57
C GLY A 47 -10.64 -1.92 14.30
N ALA A 48 -9.78 -1.96 13.30
CA ALA A 48 -9.02 -0.79 12.86
C ALA A 48 -9.88 0.16 12.03
N HIS A 49 -9.57 1.44 12.09
CA HIS A 49 -10.01 2.44 11.14
C HIS A 49 -9.10 2.39 9.92
N THR A 50 -9.67 2.31 8.72
CA THR A 50 -8.92 2.04 7.51
C THR A 50 -9.05 3.18 6.51
N MET A 51 -7.98 3.51 5.82
CA MET A 51 -7.94 4.46 4.72
C MET A 51 -7.24 3.81 3.53
N GLY A 52 -7.86 3.89 2.34
CA GLY A 52 -7.33 3.30 1.12
C GLY A 52 -7.00 4.35 0.08
N CYS A 53 -5.88 4.14 -0.61
CA CYS A 53 -5.48 4.99 -1.72
C CYS A 53 -5.14 4.15 -2.96
N ASP A 54 -5.39 4.70 -4.14
CA ASP A 54 -4.98 4.11 -5.41
C ASP A 54 -4.81 5.20 -6.46
N ILE A 55 -3.91 5.00 -7.40
CA ILE A 55 -3.73 5.90 -8.54
C ILE A 55 -4.86 5.77 -9.55
N ASP A 56 -5.46 4.57 -9.65
CA ASP A 56 -6.55 4.28 -10.57
C ASP A 56 -7.91 4.60 -9.94
N VAL A 57 -8.46 5.75 -10.31
CA VAL A 57 -9.79 6.18 -9.85
C VAL A 57 -10.92 5.19 -10.19
N ARG A 58 -10.75 4.34 -11.22
CA ARG A 58 -11.75 3.35 -11.60
C ARG A 58 -11.88 2.27 -10.55
N VAL A 59 -10.76 1.86 -9.96
CA VAL A 59 -10.74 0.89 -8.85
C VAL A 59 -11.51 1.42 -7.65
N LEU A 60 -11.33 2.70 -7.33
CA LEU A 60 -11.95 3.33 -6.18
C LEU A 60 -13.46 3.59 -6.37
N LYS A 61 -13.88 3.98 -7.61
CA LYS A 61 -15.27 4.43 -7.88
C LYS A 61 -16.14 3.38 -8.56
N GLN A 62 -15.57 2.56 -9.42
CA GLN A 62 -16.32 1.65 -10.27
C GLN A 62 -16.23 0.19 -9.80
N GLY A 63 -15.17 -0.15 -9.06
CA GLY A 63 -14.91 -1.53 -8.69
C GLY A 63 -14.68 -2.44 -9.90
N ARG A 64 -14.99 -3.72 -9.75
CA ARG A 64 -14.86 -4.73 -10.81
C ARG A 64 -16.15 -5.53 -10.96
N ARG A 65 -16.42 -5.98 -12.18
CA ARG A 65 -17.52 -6.90 -12.42
C ARG A 65 -17.12 -8.32 -11.98
N CYS A 66 -17.90 -8.90 -11.08
CA CYS A 66 -17.70 -10.26 -10.62
C CYS A 66 -17.94 -11.24 -11.77
N PRO A 67 -16.96 -12.07 -12.18
CA PRO A 67 -17.14 -13.00 -13.30
C PRO A 67 -18.22 -14.06 -13.06
N LYS A 68 -18.44 -14.43 -11.78
CA LYS A 68 -19.42 -15.47 -11.41
C LYS A 68 -20.85 -14.97 -11.37
N THR A 69 -21.08 -13.74 -10.94
CA THR A 69 -22.43 -13.21 -10.68
C THR A 69 -22.83 -12.09 -11.65
N GLY A 70 -21.87 -11.55 -12.42
CA GLY A 70 -22.08 -10.38 -13.27
C GLY A 70 -22.32 -9.07 -12.51
N LYS A 71 -22.38 -9.10 -11.18
CA LYS A 71 -22.60 -7.91 -10.35
C LYS A 71 -21.35 -7.05 -10.27
N GLN A 72 -21.56 -5.74 -10.17
CA GLN A 72 -20.49 -4.80 -9.83
C GLN A 72 -20.12 -5.00 -8.35
N VAL A 73 -18.82 -5.14 -8.08
CA VAL A 73 -18.27 -5.30 -6.74
C VAL A 73 -17.18 -4.24 -6.56
N ASP A 74 -17.35 -3.40 -5.57
CA ASP A 74 -16.40 -2.37 -5.17
C ASP A 74 -15.89 -2.62 -3.74
N ILE A 75 -15.05 -1.71 -3.26
CA ILE A 75 -14.48 -1.84 -1.92
C ILE A 75 -15.59 -1.78 -0.86
N TYR A 76 -16.57 -0.88 -1.00
CA TYR A 76 -17.65 -0.74 -0.02
C TYR A 76 -18.52 -2.00 0.06
N SER A 77 -18.89 -2.58 -1.07
CA SER A 77 -19.66 -3.84 -1.11
C SER A 77 -18.91 -5.01 -0.46
N ASN A 78 -17.57 -5.02 -0.50
CA ASN A 78 -16.78 -5.98 0.25
C ASN A 78 -16.88 -5.74 1.76
N TYR A 79 -16.85 -4.50 2.23
CA TYR A 79 -17.05 -4.19 3.66
C TYR A 79 -18.47 -4.59 4.13
N GLU A 80 -19.50 -4.32 3.33
CA GLU A 80 -20.89 -4.76 3.61
C GLU A 80 -20.98 -6.28 3.71
N GLN A 81 -20.35 -7.01 2.81
CA GLN A 81 -20.36 -8.47 2.81
C GLN A 81 -19.86 -9.07 4.13
N TYR A 82 -18.89 -8.42 4.78
CA TYR A 82 -18.31 -8.86 6.04
C TYR A 82 -18.91 -8.14 7.27
N GLY A 83 -19.88 -7.24 7.08
CA GLY A 83 -20.51 -6.49 8.16
C GLY A 83 -19.52 -5.56 8.88
N LEU A 84 -18.54 -5.01 8.16
CA LEU A 84 -17.49 -4.18 8.71
C LEU A 84 -17.82 -2.69 8.59
N GLN A 85 -17.25 -1.90 9.50
CA GLN A 85 -17.30 -0.44 9.40
C GLN A 85 -16.56 0.02 8.17
N TYR A 86 -17.17 0.87 7.35
CA TYR A 86 -16.56 1.43 6.14
C TYR A 86 -15.23 2.12 6.41
N PRO A 87 -14.36 2.19 5.39
CA PRO A 87 -13.12 2.94 5.50
C PRO A 87 -13.40 4.42 5.77
N VAL A 88 -12.52 5.06 6.52
CA VAL A 88 -12.55 6.51 6.79
C VAL A 88 -12.53 7.30 5.48
N GLY A 89 -11.84 6.79 4.47
CA GLY A 89 -11.83 7.37 3.14
C GLY A 89 -11.15 6.49 2.11
N LEU A 90 -11.58 6.67 0.85
CA LEU A 90 -10.91 6.15 -0.33
C LEU A 90 -10.48 7.34 -1.18
N VAL A 91 -9.16 7.51 -1.36
CA VAL A 91 -8.58 8.70 -1.98
C VAL A 91 -7.77 8.32 -3.21
N ARG A 92 -7.97 9.05 -4.32
CA ARG A 92 -7.05 8.94 -5.44
C ARG A 92 -5.70 9.53 -5.04
N MET A 93 -4.66 8.73 -5.08
CA MET A 93 -3.32 9.13 -4.66
C MET A 93 -2.26 8.49 -5.56
N ASP A 94 -1.28 9.28 -5.94
CA ASP A 94 0.01 8.83 -6.39
C ASP A 94 0.97 8.91 -5.21
N VAL A 95 1.63 7.79 -4.87
CA VAL A 95 2.59 7.76 -3.76
C VAL A 95 3.80 8.65 -4.03
N HIS A 96 4.19 8.79 -5.31
CA HIS A 96 5.27 9.68 -5.73
C HIS A 96 4.98 11.16 -5.41
N THR A 97 3.71 11.58 -5.53
CA THR A 97 3.24 12.94 -5.27
C THR A 97 1.97 12.90 -4.43
N HIS A 98 2.09 12.39 -3.19
CA HIS A 98 0.93 12.22 -2.32
C HIS A 98 0.25 13.56 -1.99
N PRO A 99 -1.10 13.56 -1.90
CA PRO A 99 -1.88 14.78 -1.69
C PRO A 99 -1.98 15.21 -0.22
N PHE A 100 -1.29 14.52 0.67
CA PHE A 100 -1.31 14.91 2.08
C PHE A 100 -0.69 16.29 2.23
N ARG A 101 -1.41 17.17 2.93
CA ARG A 101 -0.96 18.54 3.17
C ARG A 101 0.36 18.53 3.94
N GLU A 102 1.20 19.50 3.67
CA GLU A 102 2.37 19.79 4.49
C GLU A 102 1.93 19.97 5.95
N GLY A 103 2.64 19.33 6.89
CA GLY A 103 2.32 19.39 8.31
C GLY A 103 1.15 18.50 8.75
N LEU A 104 0.67 17.55 7.94
CA LEU A 104 -0.23 16.50 8.42
C LEU A 104 0.35 15.78 9.64
N GLY A 105 1.69 15.63 9.66
CA GLY A 105 2.40 14.96 10.73
C GLY A 105 2.23 13.44 10.74
N GLU A 106 2.65 12.87 11.84
CA GLU A 106 2.65 11.44 12.08
C GLU A 106 1.27 11.03 12.61
N VAL A 107 0.47 10.33 11.82
CA VAL A 107 -0.94 10.02 12.16
C VAL A 107 -1.30 8.54 12.04
N PHE A 108 -0.57 7.74 11.25
CA PHE A 108 -0.91 6.34 11.05
C PHE A 108 -0.16 5.43 12.02
N ASP A 109 -0.88 4.48 12.59
CA ASP A 109 -0.27 3.40 13.37
C ASP A 109 0.40 2.38 12.46
N VAL A 110 -0.22 2.10 11.30
CA VAL A 110 0.26 1.08 10.37
C VAL A 110 0.03 1.53 8.92
N ILE A 111 1.04 1.31 8.08
CA ILE A 111 0.93 1.40 6.62
C ILE A 111 1.12 0.00 6.05
N LEU A 112 0.17 -0.43 5.23
CA LEU A 112 0.15 -1.74 4.58
C LEU A 112 0.14 -1.56 3.07
N GLY A 113 0.91 -2.35 2.32
CA GLY A 113 0.86 -2.22 0.88
C GLY A 113 1.32 -3.46 0.11
N ASP A 114 0.71 -3.63 -1.07
CA ASP A 114 1.20 -4.53 -2.12
C ASP A 114 1.57 -3.67 -3.33
N PRO A 115 2.78 -3.05 -3.35
CA PRO A 115 3.19 -2.14 -4.41
C PRO A 115 3.14 -2.79 -5.79
N PRO A 116 2.89 -2.02 -6.87
CA PRO A 116 2.87 -2.55 -8.23
C PRO A 116 4.30 -2.86 -8.70
N TYR A 117 4.65 -4.13 -8.91
CA TYR A 117 6.00 -4.57 -9.29
C TYR A 117 6.11 -5.12 -10.72
N GLY A 118 5.20 -4.74 -11.60
CA GLY A 118 5.35 -4.98 -13.04
C GLY A 118 4.99 -6.37 -13.55
N VAL A 119 4.84 -7.39 -12.69
CA VAL A 119 4.55 -8.77 -13.13
C VAL A 119 3.08 -8.94 -13.57
N ARG A 120 2.15 -8.25 -12.93
CA ARG A 120 0.71 -8.28 -13.25
C ARG A 120 0.12 -6.91 -13.60
N ALA A 121 0.70 -5.85 -13.06
CA ALA A 121 0.38 -4.46 -13.37
C ALA A 121 1.69 -3.69 -13.37
N GLY A 122 2.04 -3.07 -14.49
CA GLY A 122 3.19 -2.17 -14.55
C GLY A 122 2.99 -1.02 -13.57
N GLY A 123 3.97 -0.74 -12.71
CA GLY A 123 3.97 0.43 -11.85
C GLY A 123 3.82 1.69 -12.69
N ARG A 124 2.94 2.60 -12.30
CA ARG A 124 2.72 3.87 -12.99
C ARG A 124 2.68 5.00 -11.97
N LYS A 125 3.29 6.14 -12.32
CA LYS A 125 3.20 7.39 -11.58
C LYS A 125 2.63 8.49 -12.48
N LEU A 126 2.05 9.53 -11.89
CA LEU A 126 1.50 10.66 -12.64
C LEU A 126 2.63 11.46 -13.27
N VAL A 127 2.43 11.88 -14.52
CA VAL A 127 3.35 12.81 -15.19
C VAL A 127 3.09 14.20 -14.64
N ALA A 128 4.10 14.83 -14.06
CA ALA A 128 4.06 16.22 -13.62
C ALA A 128 4.07 17.17 -14.83
N LYS A 129 3.00 17.17 -15.64
CA LYS A 129 2.80 18.18 -16.69
C LYS A 129 1.83 19.24 -16.19
N CYS A 130 2.35 20.42 -15.90
CA CYS A 130 1.57 21.64 -15.76
C CYS A 130 0.96 22.00 -17.12
N HIS A 131 -0.12 21.34 -17.51
CA HIS A 131 -0.99 21.88 -18.56
C HIS A 131 -2.18 22.56 -17.89
N PRO A 132 -2.49 23.80 -18.25
CA PRO A 132 -3.71 24.45 -17.77
C PRO A 132 -4.89 23.55 -18.13
N ILE A 133 -5.72 23.26 -17.13
CA ILE A 133 -6.93 22.44 -17.27
C ILE A 133 -7.84 23.18 -18.28
N ARG A 134 -7.88 22.70 -19.52
CA ARG A 134 -8.71 23.29 -20.57
C ARG A 134 -10.18 22.87 -20.51
N PHE A 135 -10.51 21.79 -19.74
CA PHE A 135 -11.89 21.32 -19.62
C PHE A 135 -12.15 20.75 -18.22
N PRO A 136 -13.14 21.24 -17.48
CA PRO A 136 -13.59 20.64 -16.23
C PRO A 136 -14.47 19.41 -16.54
N GLY A 137 -13.93 18.22 -16.36
CA GLY A 137 -14.71 16.99 -16.43
C GLY A 137 -14.02 15.88 -17.24
N SER A 138 -13.53 14.86 -16.62
CA SER A 138 -13.00 13.61 -17.19
C SER A 138 -11.54 13.55 -17.65
N HIS A 139 -10.67 14.50 -17.35
CA HIS A 139 -9.25 14.31 -17.67
C HIS A 139 -8.60 13.30 -16.69
N ILE A 140 -8.31 12.11 -17.19
CA ILE A 140 -7.45 11.15 -16.48
C ILE A 140 -5.99 11.59 -16.77
N PRO A 141 -5.22 12.03 -15.79
CA PRO A 141 -3.84 12.45 -16.01
C PRO A 141 -3.01 11.33 -16.67
N SER A 142 -2.11 11.71 -17.56
CA SER A 142 -1.16 10.80 -18.17
C SER A 142 -0.28 10.18 -17.09
N THR A 143 0.07 8.91 -17.26
CA THR A 143 0.97 8.18 -16.34
C THR A 143 2.17 7.69 -17.10
N GLU A 144 3.32 7.64 -16.41
CA GLU A 144 4.57 7.11 -16.93
C GLU A 144 5.01 5.84 -16.17
N PRO A 145 5.94 5.02 -16.71
CA PRO A 145 6.48 3.88 -15.99
C PRO A 145 7.09 4.28 -14.65
N TYR A 146 6.88 3.45 -13.65
CA TYR A 146 7.35 3.64 -12.28
C TYR A 146 8.18 2.42 -11.90
N SER A 147 9.49 2.60 -11.72
CA SER A 147 10.37 1.49 -11.36
C SER A 147 10.06 0.98 -9.94
N LEU A 148 10.32 -0.30 -9.67
CA LEU A 148 10.13 -0.86 -8.34
C LEU A 148 10.99 -0.12 -7.31
N THR A 149 12.23 0.21 -7.65
CA THR A 149 13.15 0.91 -6.75
C THR A 149 12.62 2.28 -6.36
N GLU A 150 12.14 3.08 -7.33
CA GLU A 150 11.50 4.37 -7.06
C GLU A 150 10.22 4.21 -6.22
N CYS A 151 9.38 3.23 -6.59
CA CYS A 151 8.13 2.96 -5.87
C CYS A 151 8.38 2.62 -4.39
N LEU A 152 9.38 1.79 -4.12
CA LEU A 152 9.76 1.45 -2.75
C LEU A 152 10.39 2.63 -2.01
N ALA A 153 11.23 3.42 -2.66
CA ALA A 153 11.81 4.62 -2.04
C ALA A 153 10.73 5.63 -1.62
N ASP A 154 9.75 5.87 -2.50
CA ASP A 154 8.63 6.77 -2.21
C ASP A 154 7.69 6.19 -1.12
N LEU A 155 7.49 4.88 -1.10
CA LEU A 155 6.74 4.22 -0.04
C LEU A 155 7.41 4.36 1.33
N LEU A 156 8.74 4.19 1.39
CA LEU A 156 9.50 4.38 2.63
C LEU A 156 9.47 5.83 3.10
N GLU A 157 9.55 6.78 2.18
CA GLU A 157 9.45 8.19 2.47
C GLU A 157 8.06 8.56 3.02
N LEU A 158 6.99 8.09 2.36
CA LEU A 158 5.62 8.25 2.82
C LEU A 158 5.46 7.69 4.25
N ALA A 159 6.00 6.49 4.48
CA ALA A 159 5.92 5.85 5.79
C ALA A 159 6.70 6.61 6.85
N ALA A 160 7.91 7.07 6.53
CA ALA A 160 8.72 7.88 7.45
C ALA A 160 8.02 9.19 7.82
N ALA A 161 7.35 9.85 6.87
CA ALA A 161 6.67 11.11 7.08
C ALA A 161 5.35 10.99 7.85
N SER A 162 4.61 9.88 7.69
CA SER A 162 3.23 9.79 8.14
C SER A 162 2.93 8.74 9.22
N LEU A 163 3.82 7.77 9.46
CA LEU A 163 3.70 6.85 10.60
C LEU A 163 3.98 7.57 11.93
N LEU A 164 3.28 7.17 12.98
CA LEU A 164 3.66 7.45 14.35
C LEU A 164 5.02 6.80 14.67
N THR A 165 5.82 7.40 15.55
CA THR A 165 7.01 6.72 16.06
C THR A 165 6.59 5.44 16.81
N GLY A 166 7.20 4.30 16.45
CA GLY A 166 6.77 2.96 16.87
C GLY A 166 5.75 2.31 15.91
N GLY A 167 5.16 3.08 15.00
CA GLY A 167 4.26 2.58 13.95
C GLY A 167 4.99 1.70 12.93
N ARG A 168 4.24 0.92 12.16
CA ARG A 168 4.77 -0.13 11.29
C ARG A 168 4.44 0.09 9.83
N LEU A 169 5.45 -0.05 8.99
CA LEU A 169 5.29 -0.25 7.55
C LEU A 169 5.42 -1.73 7.25
N VAL A 170 4.44 -2.29 6.52
CA VAL A 170 4.50 -3.66 6.03
C VAL A 170 4.12 -3.71 4.56
N PHE A 171 4.99 -4.30 3.76
CA PHE A 171 4.76 -4.36 2.32
C PHE A 171 5.26 -5.67 1.72
N PHE A 172 4.63 -6.03 0.62
CA PHE A 172 5.11 -7.12 -0.21
C PHE A 172 6.12 -6.60 -1.23
N MET A 173 7.15 -7.44 -1.48
CA MET A 173 8.16 -7.20 -2.50
C MET A 173 8.36 -8.47 -3.32
N PRO A 174 8.40 -8.40 -4.67
CA PRO A 174 8.71 -9.55 -5.49
C PRO A 174 10.13 -10.03 -5.21
N ALA A 175 10.32 -11.33 -5.23
CA ALA A 175 11.63 -11.94 -5.10
C ALA A 175 11.73 -13.15 -6.04
N SER A 176 12.91 -13.34 -6.61
CA SER A 176 13.29 -14.60 -7.23
C SER A 176 14.26 -15.31 -6.30
N PRO A 177 14.02 -16.57 -5.92
CA PRO A 177 14.93 -17.31 -5.05
C PRO A 177 16.37 -17.32 -5.57
N GLU A 178 16.56 -17.25 -6.90
CA GLU A 178 17.86 -17.30 -7.55
C GLU A 178 18.61 -15.96 -7.51
N THR A 179 17.91 -14.83 -7.51
CA THR A 179 18.50 -13.50 -7.68
C THR A 179 18.33 -12.59 -6.47
N TYR A 180 17.51 -12.98 -5.50
CA TYR A 180 17.26 -12.16 -4.32
C TYR A 180 18.52 -12.00 -3.46
N ARG A 181 18.80 -10.75 -3.09
CA ARG A 181 19.86 -10.40 -2.14
C ARG A 181 19.30 -9.45 -1.09
N GLU A 182 19.66 -9.70 0.15
CA GLU A 182 19.15 -8.92 1.28
C GLU A 182 19.69 -7.48 1.30
N ASP A 183 20.88 -7.27 0.74
CA ASP A 183 21.53 -5.97 0.58
C ASP A 183 20.84 -5.05 -0.45
N GLN A 184 19.90 -5.58 -1.24
CA GLN A 184 19.10 -4.82 -2.22
C GLN A 184 17.83 -4.21 -1.62
N LEU A 185 17.53 -4.49 -0.35
CA LEU A 185 16.38 -3.87 0.31
C LEU A 185 16.61 -2.38 0.48
N PRO A 186 15.62 -1.55 0.13
CA PRO A 186 15.71 -0.13 0.35
C PRO A 186 15.75 0.15 1.87
N LEU A 187 16.64 1.04 2.26
CA LEU A 187 16.81 1.46 3.65
C LEU A 187 16.34 2.92 3.82
N HIS A 188 15.82 3.21 4.99
CA HIS A 188 15.47 4.57 5.38
C HIS A 188 15.94 4.83 6.82
N PRO A 189 16.61 5.97 7.13
CA PRO A 189 17.22 6.20 8.43
C PRO A 189 16.24 6.30 9.60
N MET A 190 14.96 6.52 9.31
CA MET A 190 13.91 6.59 10.32
C MET A 190 13.13 5.28 10.47
N LEU A 191 13.42 4.28 9.62
CA LEU A 191 12.75 2.97 9.61
C LEU A 191 13.77 1.87 9.87
N ALA A 192 13.53 1.03 10.86
CA ALA A 192 14.33 -0.15 11.14
C ALA A 192 13.60 -1.40 10.65
N MET A 193 14.26 -2.25 9.89
CA MET A 193 13.71 -3.53 9.46
C MET A 193 13.65 -4.49 10.66
N VAL A 194 12.49 -5.07 10.90
CA VAL A 194 12.26 -6.02 12.00
C VAL A 194 11.92 -7.43 11.51
N SER A 195 11.46 -7.57 10.27
CA SER A 195 11.14 -8.87 9.69
C SER A 195 11.20 -8.84 8.17
N ASN A 196 11.65 -9.95 7.59
CA ASN A 196 11.75 -10.15 6.15
C ASN A 196 11.51 -11.64 5.84
N VAL A 197 10.25 -12.01 5.62
CA VAL A 197 9.81 -13.40 5.47
C VAL A 197 9.50 -13.71 4.02
N GLU A 198 10.04 -14.82 3.52
CA GLU A 198 9.73 -15.28 2.19
C GLU A 198 8.40 -16.03 2.14
N GLN A 199 7.60 -15.72 1.13
CA GLN A 199 6.42 -16.45 0.75
C GLN A 199 6.62 -17.07 -0.63
N PRO A 200 6.90 -18.38 -0.75
CA PRO A 200 6.94 -19.06 -2.02
C PRO A 200 5.57 -19.03 -2.70
N LEU A 201 5.52 -18.65 -3.98
CA LEU A 201 4.29 -18.65 -4.77
C LEU A 201 4.33 -19.72 -5.88
N GLN A 202 5.50 -19.87 -6.50
CA GLN A 202 5.79 -20.88 -7.54
C GLN A 202 7.27 -21.25 -7.46
N SER A 203 7.71 -22.27 -8.21
CA SER A 203 9.09 -22.76 -8.17
C SER A 203 10.17 -21.69 -8.49
N ARG A 204 9.84 -20.69 -9.30
CA ARG A 204 10.77 -19.62 -9.71
C ARG A 204 10.34 -18.23 -9.26
N TYR A 205 9.28 -18.14 -8.49
CA TYR A 205 8.72 -16.85 -8.09
C TYR A 205 8.24 -16.88 -6.65
N SER A 206 8.79 -16.01 -5.84
CA SER A 206 8.37 -15.76 -4.47
C SER A 206 8.07 -14.28 -4.27
N ARG A 207 7.51 -13.95 -3.14
CA ARG A 207 7.46 -12.59 -2.63
C ARG A 207 7.92 -12.55 -1.19
N ARG A 208 8.44 -11.44 -0.79
CA ARG A 208 8.86 -11.20 0.58
C ARG A 208 7.87 -10.29 1.26
N LEU A 209 7.56 -10.62 2.49
CA LEU A 209 6.82 -9.75 3.39
C LEU A 209 7.85 -9.03 4.26
N VAL A 210 8.04 -7.75 4.02
CA VAL A 210 8.97 -6.90 4.75
C VAL A 210 8.20 -6.09 5.78
N THR A 211 8.70 -6.07 7.02
CA THR A 211 8.16 -5.27 8.10
C THR A 211 9.23 -4.34 8.63
N MET A 212 8.91 -3.05 8.69
CA MET A 212 9.76 -2.02 9.28
C MET A 212 9.01 -1.28 10.38
N VAL A 213 9.74 -0.79 11.37
CA VAL A 213 9.22 0.05 12.46
C VAL A 213 9.82 1.43 12.37
N LYS A 214 9.01 2.45 12.54
CA LYS A 214 9.51 3.81 12.65
C LYS A 214 10.17 4.02 14.01
N VAL A 215 11.46 4.32 14.00
CA VAL A 215 12.32 4.43 15.19
C VAL A 215 12.66 5.84 15.58
N LYS A 216 12.37 6.82 14.72
CA LYS A 216 12.67 8.24 14.95
C LYS A 216 11.57 9.12 14.37
N PRO A 217 11.30 10.30 14.93
CA PRO A 217 10.47 11.33 14.31
C PRO A 217 10.97 11.69 12.90
N TYR A 218 10.07 12.16 12.06
CA TYR A 218 10.43 12.55 10.69
C TYR A 218 11.36 13.78 10.69
N ASP A 219 12.49 13.64 9.98
CA ASP A 219 13.46 14.71 9.75
C ASP A 219 13.54 15.01 8.24
N PRO A 220 12.97 16.14 7.78
CA PRO A 220 12.93 16.48 6.35
C PRO A 220 14.33 16.77 5.76
N VAL A 221 15.28 17.22 6.58
CA VAL A 221 16.65 17.51 6.11
C VAL A 221 17.38 16.19 5.79
N LEU A 222 17.27 15.23 6.70
CA LEU A 222 17.86 13.90 6.50
C LEU A 222 17.20 13.16 5.34
N ALA A 223 15.89 13.27 5.19
CA ALA A 223 15.12 12.70 4.09
C ALA A 223 15.53 13.29 2.73
N ALA A 224 15.72 14.62 2.65
CA ALA A 224 16.16 15.29 1.43
C ALA A 224 17.56 14.84 0.97
N HIS A 225 18.47 14.60 1.90
CA HIS A 225 19.82 14.10 1.61
C HIS A 225 19.78 12.70 0.95
N LEU A 226 18.87 11.84 1.36
CA LEU A 226 18.71 10.51 0.78
C LEU A 226 18.15 10.54 -0.63
N ARG A 227 17.14 11.39 -0.88
CA ARG A 227 16.56 11.55 -2.22
C ARG A 227 17.58 12.05 -3.24
N SER A 228 18.50 12.93 -2.84
CA SER A 228 19.56 13.41 -3.71
C SER A 228 20.55 12.30 -4.08
N ARG A 229 20.90 11.41 -3.15
CA ARG A 229 21.82 10.27 -3.40
C ARG A 229 21.19 9.17 -4.26
N ALA A 230 19.89 8.89 -4.08
CA ALA A 230 19.16 7.88 -4.86
C ALA A 230 18.96 8.27 -6.34
N ARG A 231 19.05 9.56 -6.68
CA ARG A 231 18.97 10.05 -8.07
C ARG A 231 20.32 10.05 -8.81
N THR A 232 21.40 9.77 -8.13
CA THR A 232 22.78 9.82 -8.69
C THR A 232 23.34 8.42 -8.96
N LEU A 233 22.60 7.36 -8.63
CA LEU A 233 22.88 5.95 -8.94
C LEU A 233 21.92 5.44 -10.01
#